data_c8777b60eb4460b3c79cd93c72103e05
#
_entry.id   c8777b60eb4460b3c79cd93c72103e05
#
_cell.length_a   1.000
_cell.length_b   1.000
_cell.length_c   1.000
_cell.angle_alpha   90.00
_cell.angle_beta   90.00
_cell.angle_gamma   90.00
#
_symmetry.space_group_name_H-M   'P 1'
#
loop_
_entity.id
_entity.type
_entity.pdbx_description
1 polymer ?
#
loop_
_entity_poly.entity_id
_entity_poly.type
_entity_poly.pdbx_seq_one_letter_code
_entity_poly.pdbx_strand_id
1 'polypeptide(L)'
;MFVYSIKSKHIKVALLVLFVIVSIISLAILSQDSKETGKSGMSIKASTHNERMAFLSQYGWEIDEDPVEVQEVIIPSEFDDTYNAYNEIQKAQGFDLSVYAGMRVKRWTYKIKNYKGYENKDCIHTNILVYDGLVIGGDVCSVELDGFMHGFPMP
;
A
#
# COMPACT_ATOMS: atom_id res chain seq x y z
N MET A 1 28.89 -39.51 -41.91
CA MET A 1 29.39 -39.12 -40.57
C MET A 1 30.04 -37.74 -40.74
N PHE A 2 29.36 -36.66 -40.38
CA PHE A 2 29.91 -35.29 -40.53
C PHE A 2 30.59 -34.93 -39.23
N VAL A 3 31.94 -34.73 -39.28
CA VAL A 3 32.72 -34.26 -38.13
C VAL A 3 32.86 -32.75 -38.28
N TYR A 4 32.13 -31.97 -37.44
CA TYR A 4 32.25 -30.53 -37.30
C TYR A 4 33.44 -30.23 -36.37
N SER A 5 34.56 -29.74 -36.92
CA SER A 5 35.70 -29.23 -36.16
C SER A 5 35.49 -27.75 -35.91
N ILE A 6 34.96 -27.40 -34.74
CA ILE A 6 34.82 -25.98 -34.30
C ILE A 6 36.15 -25.55 -33.68
N LYS A 7 36.84 -24.57 -34.32
CA LYS A 7 38.08 -24.00 -33.76
C LYS A 7 37.81 -23.42 -32.36
N SER A 8 38.59 -23.83 -31.37
CA SER A 8 38.53 -23.43 -29.95
C SER A 8 38.40 -21.89 -29.73
N LYS A 9 38.89 -21.08 -30.67
CA LYS A 9 38.81 -19.62 -30.64
C LYS A 9 37.36 -19.10 -30.76
N HIS A 10 36.52 -19.74 -31.57
CA HIS A 10 35.10 -19.37 -31.73
C HIS A 10 34.25 -19.74 -30.53
N ILE A 11 34.58 -20.85 -29.83
CA ILE A 11 33.91 -21.27 -28.61
C ILE A 11 34.16 -20.25 -27.50
N LYS A 12 35.40 -19.74 -27.34
CA LYS A 12 35.73 -18.74 -26.32
C LYS A 12 35.01 -17.41 -26.57
N VAL A 13 34.94 -16.98 -27.84
CA VAL A 13 34.21 -15.76 -28.23
C VAL A 13 32.69 -15.94 -27.99
N ALA A 14 32.11 -17.07 -28.35
CA ALA A 14 30.70 -17.36 -28.12
C ALA A 14 30.34 -17.37 -26.61
N LEU A 15 31.20 -17.95 -25.76
CA LEU A 15 31.01 -17.94 -24.30
C LEU A 15 31.12 -16.52 -23.73
N LEU A 16 32.04 -15.69 -24.26
CA LEU A 16 32.20 -14.31 -23.81
C LEU A 16 30.97 -13.46 -24.18
N VAL A 17 30.46 -13.61 -25.41
CA VAL A 17 29.24 -12.93 -25.86
C VAL A 17 28.03 -13.38 -25.03
N LEU A 18 27.88 -14.68 -24.73
CA LEU A 18 26.82 -15.20 -23.88
C LEU A 18 26.88 -14.60 -22.47
N PHE A 19 28.08 -14.51 -21.89
CA PHE A 19 28.28 -13.91 -20.57
C PHE A 19 27.90 -12.45 -20.52
N VAL A 20 28.24 -11.66 -21.56
CA VAL A 20 27.86 -10.26 -21.69
C VAL A 20 26.35 -10.10 -21.82
N ILE A 21 25.69 -10.95 -22.62
CA ILE A 21 24.22 -10.94 -22.76
C ILE A 21 23.53 -11.26 -21.44
N VAL A 22 23.99 -12.28 -20.72
CA VAL A 22 23.45 -12.64 -19.40
C VAL A 22 23.66 -11.52 -18.38
N SER A 23 24.82 -10.83 -18.40
CA SER A 23 25.09 -9.69 -17.53
C SER A 23 24.17 -8.51 -17.84
N ILE A 24 23.89 -8.22 -19.11
CA ILE A 24 22.98 -7.14 -19.53
C ILE A 24 21.54 -7.48 -19.12
N ILE A 25 21.09 -8.72 -19.29
CA ILE A 25 19.76 -9.17 -18.88
C ILE A 25 19.64 -9.12 -17.36
N SER A 26 20.66 -9.53 -16.60
CA SER A 26 20.68 -9.45 -15.14
C SER A 26 20.62 -8.00 -14.66
N LEU A 27 21.34 -7.08 -15.30
CA LEU A 27 21.31 -5.65 -14.99
C LEU A 27 19.93 -5.04 -15.34
N ALA A 28 19.32 -5.46 -16.44
CA ALA A 28 17.98 -5.03 -16.84
C ALA A 28 16.89 -5.53 -15.88
N ILE A 29 17.04 -6.73 -15.32
CA ILE A 29 16.11 -7.29 -14.30
C ILE A 29 16.29 -6.56 -12.97
N LEU A 30 17.53 -6.21 -12.57
CA LEU A 30 17.76 -5.42 -11.35
C LEU A 30 17.32 -3.95 -11.49
N SER A 31 17.23 -3.42 -12.72
CA SER A 31 16.73 -2.06 -12.97
C SER A 31 15.23 -2.00 -13.25
N GLN A 32 14.51 -3.12 -13.18
CA GLN A 32 13.04 -3.17 -13.26
C GLN A 32 12.33 -2.92 -11.92
N ASP A 33 13.06 -2.52 -10.88
CA ASP A 33 12.45 -1.82 -9.76
C ASP A 33 12.18 -0.38 -10.22
N SER A 34 10.89 -0.02 -10.32
CA SER A 34 10.40 1.34 -10.55
C SER A 34 10.35 1.85 -12.01
N LYS A 35 9.61 1.16 -12.88
CA LYS A 35 8.84 1.84 -13.94
C LYS A 35 7.52 1.09 -14.19
N GLU A 36 6.59 1.16 -13.26
CA GLU A 36 5.18 1.07 -13.63
C GLU A 36 4.81 2.38 -14.33
N THR A 37 4.92 2.33 -15.66
CA THR A 37 4.44 3.40 -16.53
C THR A 37 2.92 3.32 -16.58
N GLY A 38 2.26 4.28 -15.92
CA GLY A 38 1.01 4.82 -16.43
C GLY A 38 -0.24 3.94 -16.38
N LYS A 39 -0.77 3.68 -15.19
CA LYS A 39 -2.18 3.90 -14.89
C LYS A 39 -2.21 4.71 -13.61
N SER A 40 -2.84 5.87 -13.65
CA SER A 40 -3.10 6.75 -12.50
C SER A 40 -4.05 6.04 -11.53
N GLY A 41 -3.55 4.97 -10.90
CA GLY A 41 -4.18 4.28 -9.79
C GLY A 41 -3.40 4.63 -8.55
N MET A 42 -4.10 5.04 -7.48
CA MET A 42 -3.49 5.27 -6.18
C MET A 42 -2.83 3.99 -5.70
N SER A 43 -1.61 4.09 -5.16
CA SER A 43 -0.92 2.95 -4.56
C SER A 43 -1.60 2.56 -3.26
N ILE A 44 -1.95 1.29 -3.10
CA ILE A 44 -2.52 0.74 -1.86
C ILE A 44 -1.49 -0.04 -1.04
N LYS A 45 -0.19 0.04 -1.36
CA LYS A 45 0.89 -0.60 -0.59
C LYS A 45 1.00 0.02 0.79
N ALA A 46 1.18 -0.80 1.83
CA ALA A 46 1.22 -0.39 3.23
C ALA A 46 2.09 -1.28 4.14
N SER A 47 2.95 -2.14 3.56
CA SER A 47 3.85 -3.03 4.32
C SER A 47 4.82 -2.25 5.18
N THR A 48 5.43 -1.22 4.62
CA THR A 48 6.42 -0.38 5.29
C THR A 48 5.80 0.92 5.81
N HIS A 49 6.51 1.58 6.73
CA HIS A 49 6.12 2.91 7.20
C HIS A 49 6.01 3.90 6.03
N ASN A 50 7.02 3.95 5.15
CA ASN A 50 7.04 4.87 4.01
C ASN A 50 5.88 4.65 3.04
N GLU A 51 5.46 3.40 2.83
CA GLU A 51 4.30 3.10 1.99
C GLU A 51 3.00 3.61 2.60
N ARG A 52 2.81 3.49 3.93
CA ARG A 52 1.64 4.03 4.61
C ARG A 52 1.60 5.57 4.56
N MET A 53 2.77 6.22 4.77
CA MET A 53 2.89 7.68 4.61
C MET A 53 2.55 8.10 3.17
N ALA A 54 3.11 7.40 2.18
CA ALA A 54 2.85 7.68 0.77
C ALA A 54 1.38 7.44 0.40
N PHE A 55 0.74 6.41 0.97
CA PHE A 55 -0.69 6.17 0.79
C PHE A 55 -1.54 7.36 1.27
N LEU A 56 -1.33 7.84 2.50
CA LEU A 56 -2.09 8.98 3.05
C LEU A 56 -1.81 10.28 2.31
N SER A 57 -0.55 10.50 1.88
CA SER A 57 -0.16 11.68 1.11
C SER A 57 -0.86 11.76 -0.25
N GLN A 58 -1.29 10.64 -0.84
CA GLN A 58 -2.07 10.64 -2.10
C GLN A 58 -3.42 11.37 -1.95
N TYR A 59 -3.96 11.41 -0.73
CA TYR A 59 -5.19 12.16 -0.39
C TYR A 59 -4.89 13.58 0.08
N GLY A 60 -3.60 13.98 0.17
CA GLY A 60 -3.17 15.29 0.63
C GLY A 60 -3.05 15.41 2.15
N TRP A 61 -3.16 14.30 2.90
CA TRP A 61 -3.02 14.33 4.35
C TRP A 61 -1.57 14.51 4.78
N GLU A 62 -1.36 15.43 5.71
CA GLU A 62 -0.14 15.60 6.48
C GLU A 62 -0.35 14.92 7.84
N ILE A 63 0.46 13.92 8.15
CA ILE A 63 0.36 13.14 9.39
C ILE A 63 1.62 13.25 10.23
N ASP A 64 1.53 12.88 11.49
CA ASP A 64 2.71 12.65 12.32
C ASP A 64 3.51 11.45 11.81
N GLU A 65 4.83 11.53 11.93
CA GLU A 65 5.74 10.48 11.45
C GLU A 65 5.50 9.16 12.17
N ASP A 66 5.30 9.21 13.49
CA ASP A 66 5.01 8.02 14.28
C ASP A 66 3.50 7.76 14.39
N PRO A 67 3.07 6.49 14.30
CA PRO A 67 1.68 6.16 14.57
C PRO A 67 1.32 6.37 16.05
N VAL A 68 0.13 6.90 16.30
CA VAL A 68 -0.44 7.02 17.65
C VAL A 68 -0.70 5.64 18.25
N GLU A 69 -1.13 4.70 17.41
CA GLU A 69 -1.47 3.35 17.83
C GLU A 69 -1.28 2.35 16.69
N VAL A 70 -0.91 1.13 17.06
CA VAL A 70 -0.88 -0.04 16.16
C VAL A 70 -1.55 -1.20 16.86
N GLN A 71 -2.64 -1.70 16.30
CA GLN A 71 -3.40 -2.81 16.86
C GLN A 71 -3.63 -3.92 15.83
N GLU A 72 -3.70 -5.15 16.31
CA GLU A 72 -4.33 -6.24 15.56
C GLU A 72 -5.82 -6.25 15.89
N VAL A 73 -6.66 -6.21 14.87
CA VAL A 73 -8.12 -6.26 14.97
C VAL A 73 -8.64 -7.41 14.12
N ILE A 74 -9.80 -7.94 14.48
CA ILE A 74 -10.50 -8.96 13.69
C ILE A 74 -11.67 -8.27 13.00
N ILE A 75 -11.74 -8.39 11.66
CA ILE A 75 -12.94 -8.01 10.93
C ILE A 75 -14.06 -8.96 11.35
N PRO A 76 -15.24 -8.50 11.81
CA PRO A 76 -16.32 -9.36 12.22
C PRO A 76 -16.67 -10.40 11.15
N SER A 77 -16.97 -11.63 11.57
CA SER A 77 -17.43 -12.67 10.64
C SER A 77 -18.83 -12.40 10.11
N GLU A 78 -19.64 -11.72 10.91
CA GLU A 78 -20.99 -11.25 10.57
C GLU A 78 -21.05 -9.75 10.87
N PHE A 79 -21.58 -8.96 9.94
CA PHE A 79 -21.69 -7.52 10.08
C PHE A 79 -23.05 -7.17 10.66
N ASP A 80 -23.05 -6.51 11.81
CA ASP A 80 -24.22 -5.82 12.36
C ASP A 80 -24.50 -4.50 11.60
N ASP A 81 -25.55 -3.80 11.96
CA ASP A 81 -25.93 -2.54 11.31
C ASP A 81 -24.82 -1.48 11.40
N THR A 82 -24.09 -1.43 12.52
CA THR A 82 -22.99 -0.49 12.73
C THR A 82 -21.82 -0.80 11.80
N TYR A 83 -21.44 -2.07 11.72
CA TYR A 83 -20.32 -2.46 10.85
C TYR A 83 -20.70 -2.42 9.37
N ASN A 84 -21.96 -2.68 9.03
CA ASN A 84 -22.49 -2.45 7.68
C ASN A 84 -22.38 -0.98 7.28
N ALA A 85 -22.80 -0.05 8.14
CA ALA A 85 -22.66 1.39 7.90
C ALA A 85 -21.19 1.79 7.72
N TYR A 86 -20.28 1.25 8.54
CA TYR A 86 -18.84 1.46 8.37
C TYR A 86 -18.32 0.90 7.04
N ASN A 87 -18.80 -0.29 6.62
CA ASN A 87 -18.41 -0.87 5.34
C ASN A 87 -18.93 -0.08 4.13
N GLU A 88 -20.07 0.62 4.25
CA GLU A 88 -20.51 1.54 3.18
C GLU A 88 -19.53 2.71 2.99
N ILE A 89 -18.91 3.24 4.07
CA ILE A 89 -17.82 4.22 3.95
C ILE A 89 -16.64 3.61 3.18
N GLN A 90 -16.31 2.33 3.42
CA GLN A 90 -15.24 1.65 2.72
C GLN A 90 -15.56 1.45 1.23
N LYS A 91 -16.78 1.02 0.92
CA LYS A 91 -17.22 0.82 -0.47
C LYS A 91 -17.23 2.11 -1.28
N ALA A 92 -17.59 3.23 -0.65
CA ALA A 92 -17.52 4.55 -1.29
C ALA A 92 -16.10 4.95 -1.71
N GLN A 93 -15.07 4.33 -1.11
CA GLN A 93 -13.66 4.53 -1.42
C GLN A 93 -13.07 3.44 -2.33
N GLY A 94 -13.87 2.45 -2.72
CA GLY A 94 -13.43 1.31 -3.53
C GLY A 94 -12.88 0.13 -2.73
N PHE A 95 -13.05 0.11 -1.41
CA PHE A 95 -12.72 -1.04 -0.55
C PHE A 95 -14.00 -1.81 -0.18
N ASP A 96 -13.84 -3.06 0.26
CA ASP A 96 -14.94 -3.86 0.79
C ASP A 96 -14.41 -4.79 1.89
N LEU A 97 -14.75 -4.49 3.14
CA LEU A 97 -14.30 -5.28 4.29
C LEU A 97 -14.99 -6.63 4.38
N SER A 98 -16.11 -6.84 3.71
CA SER A 98 -16.82 -8.13 3.72
C SER A 98 -15.97 -9.26 3.15
N VAL A 99 -15.04 -8.95 2.23
CA VAL A 99 -14.08 -9.89 1.65
C VAL A 99 -13.10 -10.42 2.72
N TYR A 100 -12.91 -9.67 3.80
CA TYR A 100 -11.98 -9.97 4.90
C TYR A 100 -12.70 -10.43 6.18
N ALA A 101 -13.99 -10.76 6.10
CA ALA A 101 -14.79 -11.21 7.24
C ALA A 101 -14.10 -12.35 8.02
N GLY A 102 -14.00 -12.23 9.34
CA GLY A 102 -13.29 -13.16 10.22
C GLY A 102 -11.76 -13.08 10.19
N MET A 103 -11.17 -12.28 9.31
CA MET A 103 -9.71 -12.18 9.19
C MET A 103 -9.12 -11.22 10.22
N ARG A 104 -7.90 -11.54 10.64
CA ARG A 104 -7.08 -10.68 11.51
C ARG A 104 -6.28 -9.73 10.64
N VAL A 105 -6.40 -8.44 10.92
CA VAL A 105 -5.76 -7.35 10.16
C VAL A 105 -5.04 -6.41 11.11
N LYS A 106 -4.10 -5.61 10.62
CA LYS A 106 -3.46 -4.54 11.40
C LYS A 106 -4.15 -3.22 11.16
N ARG A 107 -4.51 -2.52 12.25
CA ARG A 107 -4.95 -1.14 12.23
C ARG A 107 -3.80 -0.24 12.65
N TRP A 108 -3.47 0.72 11.79
CA TRP A 108 -2.50 1.77 12.06
C TRP A 108 -3.24 3.08 12.20
N THR A 109 -3.07 3.76 13.33
CA THR A 109 -3.70 5.06 13.61
C THR A 109 -2.64 6.14 13.59
N TYR A 110 -2.85 7.19 12.78
CA TYR A 110 -1.99 8.37 12.70
C TYR A 110 -2.79 9.61 13.02
N LYS A 111 -2.11 10.63 13.57
CA LYS A 111 -2.68 11.96 13.75
C LYS A 111 -2.57 12.76 12.46
N ILE A 112 -3.66 13.46 12.09
CA ILE A 112 -3.69 14.38 10.95
C ILE A 112 -3.42 15.80 11.46
N LYS A 113 -2.57 16.55 10.74
CA LYS A 113 -2.14 17.92 11.08
C LYS A 113 -2.90 19.00 10.32
N ASN A 114 -3.31 18.69 9.09
CA ASN A 114 -3.82 19.65 8.12
C ASN A 114 -5.33 19.52 7.84
N TYR A 115 -6.11 19.01 8.81
CA TYR A 115 -7.56 18.96 8.67
C TYR A 115 -8.13 20.36 8.84
N LYS A 116 -8.85 20.86 7.82
CA LYS A 116 -9.37 22.24 7.80
C LYS A 116 -10.28 22.53 9.01
N GLY A 117 -9.94 23.55 9.76
CA GLY A 117 -10.64 23.96 10.99
C GLY A 117 -10.20 23.23 12.26
N TYR A 118 -9.24 22.29 12.16
CA TYR A 118 -8.71 21.49 13.27
C TYR A 118 -7.16 21.51 13.32
N GLU A 119 -6.51 22.40 12.58
CA GLU A 119 -5.05 22.42 12.39
C GLU A 119 -4.25 22.56 13.70
N ASN A 120 -4.87 23.12 14.74
CA ASN A 120 -4.26 23.31 16.06
C ASN A 120 -4.86 22.36 17.13
N LYS A 121 -5.57 21.32 16.71
CA LYS A 121 -6.21 20.35 17.61
C LYS A 121 -5.64 18.95 17.36
N ASP A 122 -5.35 18.24 18.45
CA ASP A 122 -4.83 16.87 18.42
C ASP A 122 -5.96 15.83 18.40
N CYS A 123 -7.06 16.12 17.71
CA CYS A 123 -8.27 15.32 17.79
C CYS A 123 -8.67 14.65 16.45
N ILE A 124 -7.91 14.88 15.37
CA ILE A 124 -8.21 14.24 14.10
C ILE A 124 -7.21 13.11 13.83
N HIS A 125 -7.75 11.93 13.67
CA HIS A 125 -6.98 10.72 13.39
C HIS A 125 -7.39 10.11 12.05
N THR A 126 -6.47 9.37 11.46
CA THR A 126 -6.76 8.46 10.35
C THR A 126 -6.39 7.04 10.75
N ASN A 127 -7.24 6.10 10.43
CA ASN A 127 -7.02 4.69 10.61
C ASN A 127 -6.77 4.03 9.25
N ILE A 128 -5.73 3.21 9.14
CA ILE A 128 -5.46 2.37 7.97
C ILE A 128 -5.59 0.92 8.38
N LEU A 129 -6.47 0.17 7.73
CA LEU A 129 -6.58 -1.28 7.87
C LEU A 129 -5.69 -1.94 6.83
N VAL A 130 -4.77 -2.78 7.29
CA VAL A 130 -3.75 -3.43 6.45
C VAL A 130 -3.85 -4.94 6.57
N TYR A 131 -3.96 -5.61 5.44
CA TYR A 131 -3.89 -7.06 5.31
C TYR A 131 -2.90 -7.42 4.21
N ASP A 132 -1.99 -8.35 4.49
CA ASP A 132 -0.94 -8.82 3.56
C ASP A 132 -0.16 -7.67 2.87
N GLY A 133 0.14 -6.62 3.65
CA GLY A 133 0.89 -5.45 3.17
C GLY A 133 0.12 -4.48 2.29
N LEU A 134 -1.18 -4.64 2.15
CA LEU A 134 -2.05 -3.77 1.35
C LEU A 134 -3.08 -3.08 2.24
N VAL A 135 -3.43 -1.86 1.90
CA VAL A 135 -4.59 -1.17 2.48
C VAL A 135 -5.86 -1.85 2.00
N ILE A 136 -6.70 -2.27 2.93
CA ILE A 136 -8.00 -2.89 2.67
C ILE A 136 -9.17 -2.01 3.08
N GLY A 137 -8.89 -0.87 3.70
CA GLY A 137 -9.88 0.11 4.17
C GLY A 137 -9.29 1.05 5.20
N GLY A 138 -10.14 1.92 5.71
CA GLY A 138 -9.81 2.87 6.75
C GLY A 138 -10.70 4.11 6.71
N ASP A 139 -10.37 5.06 7.57
CA ASP A 139 -11.20 6.24 7.81
C ASP A 139 -10.36 7.42 8.29
N VAL A 140 -11.01 8.58 8.28
CA VAL A 140 -10.59 9.79 9.00
C VAL A 140 -11.68 10.12 9.99
N CYS A 141 -11.34 10.31 11.26
CA CYS A 141 -12.30 10.59 12.31
C CYS A 141 -11.82 11.64 13.32
N SER A 142 -12.77 12.33 13.94
CA SER A 142 -12.53 13.11 15.15
C SER A 142 -12.75 12.26 16.38
N VAL A 143 -11.82 12.35 17.36
CA VAL A 143 -11.95 11.67 18.65
C VAL A 143 -12.67 12.54 19.70
N GLU A 144 -13.19 13.73 19.30
CA GLU A 144 -14.03 14.55 20.16
C GLU A 144 -15.41 13.90 20.37
N LEU A 145 -16.10 14.24 21.47
CA LEU A 145 -17.51 13.92 21.65
C LEU A 145 -18.32 14.55 20.49
N ASP A 146 -19.25 13.77 19.92
CA ASP A 146 -19.99 14.16 18.72
C ASP A 146 -19.11 14.40 17.48
N GLY A 147 -17.95 13.72 17.43
CA GLY A 147 -17.04 13.74 16.29
C GLY A 147 -17.66 13.17 15.01
N PHE A 148 -16.92 13.28 13.92
CA PHE A 148 -17.33 12.75 12.61
C PHE A 148 -16.43 11.58 12.22
N MET A 149 -16.88 10.84 11.20
CA MET A 149 -16.07 9.84 10.48
C MET A 149 -16.41 9.89 9.00
N HIS A 150 -15.37 9.82 8.16
CA HIS A 150 -15.52 9.71 6.72
C HIS A 150 -14.33 8.93 6.11
N GLY A 151 -14.36 8.66 4.83
CA GLY A 151 -13.27 8.00 4.10
C GLY A 151 -12.02 8.88 3.98
N PHE A 152 -10.97 8.35 3.33
CA PHE A 152 -9.70 9.07 3.14
C PHE A 152 -9.78 10.37 2.33
N PRO A 153 -10.63 10.53 1.31
CA PRO A 153 -10.72 11.79 0.57
C PRO A 153 -11.00 12.99 1.49
N MET A 154 -10.29 14.10 1.25
CA MET A 154 -10.57 15.37 1.94
C MET A 154 -11.98 15.86 1.59
N PRO A 155 -12.75 16.37 2.59
CA PRO A 155 -14.09 16.92 2.36
C PRO A 155 -14.05 18.27 1.61
#